data_a883cde62e6775381fe840c48a24f4f4
#
_entry.id   a883cde62e6775381fe840c48a24f4f4
#
_cell.length_a   1.000
_cell.length_b   1.000
_cell.length_c   1.000
_cell.angle_alpha   90.00
_cell.angle_beta   90.00
_cell.angle_gamma   90.00
#
_symmetry.space_group_name_H-M   'P 1'
#
loop_
_entity.id
_entity.type
_entity.pdbx_description
1 polymer ?
#
loop_
_entity_poly.entity_id
_entity_poly.type
_entity_poly.pdbx_seq_one_letter_code
_entity_poly.pdbx_strand_id
1 'polypeptide(L)'
;MNFVFWQSILEKYWGISSKLSLLDGEFDLNILVRSTDDEQYVLKIMREDCLQDFVDMQIQAINHLKSIELKLPFPNIIQTISGKEFIHCKDEFGNNRLLWLIKKLPGQKYVEFKRKNLNLVKELGRMIAKCDDALESFEHDFLNRSLKWNLIEAYWVEKHIDLIEDPSRKVIVQNIIKEYKNILPKLREQPFQAIHGDINDHNILVAGGLKDQPYISGILDFGDMCHCPRVCNLAIAAAYVVLDHDQPLSLIHI
;
A
#
# COMPACT_ATOMS: atom_id res chain seq x y z
N MET A 1 -24.43 2.62 -6.97
CA MET A 1 -23.55 1.55 -7.50
C MET A 1 -24.41 0.34 -7.86
N ASN A 2 -24.28 -0.16 -9.06
CA ASN A 2 -25.03 -1.30 -9.55
C ASN A 2 -24.18 -2.60 -9.43
N PHE A 3 -24.37 -3.37 -8.38
CA PHE A 3 -23.62 -4.61 -8.19
C PHE A 3 -23.92 -5.67 -9.27
N VAL A 4 -25.12 -5.68 -9.84
CA VAL A 4 -25.47 -6.62 -10.94
C VAL A 4 -24.58 -6.36 -12.16
N PHE A 5 -24.31 -5.09 -12.47
CA PHE A 5 -23.39 -4.71 -13.53
C PHE A 5 -21.98 -5.27 -13.26
N TRP A 6 -21.43 -5.06 -12.07
CA TRP A 6 -20.09 -5.52 -11.72
C TRP A 6 -19.99 -7.05 -11.62
N GLN A 7 -21.05 -7.73 -11.21
CA GLN A 7 -21.11 -9.20 -11.29
C GLN A 7 -21.01 -9.69 -12.74
N SER A 8 -21.71 -9.04 -13.68
CA SER A 8 -21.61 -9.39 -15.10
C SER A 8 -20.20 -9.17 -15.68
N ILE A 9 -19.50 -8.14 -15.24
CA ILE A 9 -18.10 -7.89 -15.62
C ILE A 9 -17.17 -8.98 -15.06
N LEU A 10 -17.32 -9.36 -13.79
CA LEU A 10 -16.53 -10.43 -13.18
C LEU A 10 -16.76 -11.78 -13.87
N GLU A 11 -18.00 -12.11 -14.18
CA GLU A 11 -18.34 -13.34 -14.91
C GLU A 11 -17.77 -13.33 -16.33
N LYS A 12 -17.91 -12.22 -17.04
CA LYS A 12 -17.42 -12.06 -18.41
C LYS A 12 -15.89 -12.16 -18.52
N TYR A 13 -15.16 -11.52 -17.62
CA TYR A 13 -13.69 -11.40 -17.77
C TYR A 13 -12.91 -12.38 -16.91
N TRP A 14 -13.43 -12.80 -15.75
CA TRP A 14 -12.76 -13.73 -14.85
C TRP A 14 -13.48 -15.06 -14.64
N GLY A 15 -14.70 -15.21 -15.17
CA GLY A 15 -15.50 -16.44 -14.98
C GLY A 15 -15.98 -16.63 -13.54
N ILE A 16 -16.08 -15.54 -12.76
CA ILE A 16 -16.40 -15.60 -11.34
C ILE A 16 -17.83 -15.19 -11.08
N SER A 17 -18.69 -16.15 -10.72
CA SER A 17 -19.99 -15.88 -10.13
C SER A 17 -19.83 -15.55 -8.65
N SER A 18 -20.41 -14.44 -8.18
CA SER A 18 -20.04 -13.89 -6.87
C SER A 18 -21.14 -13.06 -6.20
N LYS A 19 -20.99 -12.87 -4.89
CA LYS A 19 -21.64 -11.81 -4.12
C LYS A 19 -20.64 -10.67 -3.90
N LEU A 20 -21.14 -9.44 -3.98
CA LEU A 20 -20.31 -8.24 -3.90
C LEU A 20 -20.67 -7.40 -2.68
N SER A 21 -19.66 -6.77 -2.09
CA SER A 21 -19.81 -5.72 -1.09
C SER A 21 -18.73 -4.66 -1.27
N LEU A 22 -19.07 -3.41 -0.91
CA LEU A 22 -18.13 -2.31 -1.01
C LEU A 22 -17.08 -2.42 0.08
N LEU A 23 -15.83 -2.09 -0.25
CA LEU A 23 -14.75 -1.84 0.69
C LEU A 23 -14.41 -0.35 0.70
N ASP A 24 -13.87 0.12 1.81
CA ASP A 24 -13.37 1.48 1.90
C ASP A 24 -12.20 1.69 0.93
N GLY A 25 -12.15 2.85 0.31
CA GLY A 25 -11.10 3.30 -0.59
C GLY A 25 -11.03 4.81 -0.61
N GLU A 26 -9.83 5.38 -0.72
CA GLU A 26 -9.66 6.84 -0.70
C GLU A 26 -9.98 7.46 -2.07
N PHE A 27 -9.42 6.91 -3.15
CA PHE A 27 -9.53 7.45 -4.51
C PHE A 27 -10.21 6.47 -5.46
N ASP A 28 -9.96 5.19 -5.30
CA ASP A 28 -10.41 4.14 -6.18
C ASP A 28 -11.54 3.34 -5.53
N LEU A 29 -12.38 2.76 -6.36
CA LEU A 29 -13.47 1.93 -5.89
C LEU A 29 -12.96 0.50 -5.69
N ASN A 30 -13.07 0.00 -4.47
CA ASN A 30 -12.70 -1.36 -4.11
C ASN A 30 -13.94 -2.19 -3.78
N ILE A 31 -14.08 -3.34 -4.42
CA ILE A 31 -15.21 -4.25 -4.21
C ILE A 31 -14.69 -5.58 -3.68
N LEU A 32 -15.19 -6.00 -2.51
CA LEU A 32 -15.01 -7.36 -2.04
C LEU A 32 -15.87 -8.29 -2.88
N VAL A 33 -15.21 -9.27 -3.47
CA VAL A 33 -15.81 -10.32 -4.30
C VAL A 33 -15.74 -11.62 -3.53
N ARG A 34 -16.88 -12.20 -3.18
CA ARG A 34 -16.98 -13.54 -2.63
C ARG A 34 -17.56 -14.46 -3.68
N SER A 35 -16.74 -15.39 -4.19
CA SER A 35 -17.18 -16.36 -5.20
C SER A 35 -18.14 -17.40 -4.60
N THR A 36 -18.82 -18.14 -5.47
CA THR A 36 -19.67 -19.27 -5.07
C THR A 36 -18.90 -20.39 -4.36
N ASP A 37 -17.59 -20.51 -4.60
CA ASP A 37 -16.69 -21.48 -3.97
C ASP A 37 -16.06 -20.96 -2.67
N ASP A 38 -16.63 -19.88 -2.10
CA ASP A 38 -16.21 -19.18 -0.86
C ASP A 38 -14.80 -18.55 -0.94
N GLU A 39 -14.24 -18.42 -2.12
CA GLU A 39 -13.00 -17.73 -2.37
C GLU A 39 -13.22 -16.20 -2.33
N GLN A 40 -12.26 -15.45 -1.82
CA GLN A 40 -12.38 -13.99 -1.68
C GLN A 40 -11.33 -13.25 -2.51
N TYR A 41 -11.82 -12.21 -3.20
CA TYR A 41 -10.99 -11.34 -4.03
C TYR A 41 -11.35 -9.87 -3.77
N VAL A 42 -10.51 -8.98 -4.24
CA VAL A 42 -10.79 -7.54 -4.29
C VAL A 42 -10.71 -7.10 -5.75
N LEU A 43 -11.82 -6.63 -6.28
CA LEU A 43 -11.87 -5.96 -7.57
C LEU A 43 -11.51 -4.49 -7.35
N LYS A 44 -10.40 -4.05 -7.91
CA LYS A 44 -9.97 -2.66 -7.94
C LYS A 44 -10.49 -2.02 -9.22
N ILE A 45 -11.25 -0.95 -9.09
CA ILE A 45 -11.81 -0.15 -10.18
C ILE A 45 -11.20 1.23 -10.04
N MET A 46 -10.27 1.53 -10.93
CA MET A 46 -9.50 2.76 -10.85
C MET A 46 -10.35 3.97 -11.22
N ARG A 47 -10.02 5.15 -10.68
CA ARG A 47 -10.63 6.42 -11.10
C ARG A 47 -10.44 6.67 -12.60
N GLU A 48 -11.24 7.58 -13.17
CA GLU A 48 -11.29 7.82 -14.63
C GLU A 48 -9.97 8.33 -15.21
N ASP A 49 -9.27 9.15 -14.45
CA ASP A 49 -7.99 9.77 -14.83
C ASP A 49 -6.77 8.91 -14.48
N CYS A 50 -6.99 7.66 -14.07
CA CYS A 50 -5.92 6.74 -13.74
C CYS A 50 -5.10 6.40 -14.99
N LEU A 51 -3.80 6.63 -14.92
CA LEU A 51 -2.86 6.24 -15.95
C LEU A 51 -2.64 4.73 -15.94
N GLN A 52 -2.53 4.11 -17.11
CA GLN A 52 -2.26 2.68 -17.22
C GLN A 52 -0.93 2.31 -16.56
N ASP A 53 0.11 3.14 -16.72
CA ASP A 53 1.43 2.91 -16.13
C ASP A 53 1.39 2.84 -14.60
N PHE A 54 0.42 3.51 -13.96
CA PHE A 54 0.21 3.42 -12.52
C PHE A 54 -0.28 2.02 -12.08
N VAL A 55 -1.16 1.41 -12.86
CA VAL A 55 -1.65 0.03 -12.59
C VAL A 55 -0.57 -0.97 -12.97
N ASP A 56 0.10 -0.76 -14.10
CA ASP A 56 1.15 -1.63 -14.62
C ASP A 56 2.33 -1.72 -13.64
N MET A 57 2.79 -0.61 -13.09
CA MET A 57 3.83 -0.56 -12.05
C MET A 57 3.47 -1.44 -10.84
N GLN A 58 2.25 -1.30 -10.32
CA GLN A 58 1.81 -2.08 -9.15
C GLN A 58 1.78 -3.58 -9.46
N ILE A 59 1.25 -3.95 -10.61
CA ILE A 59 1.15 -5.36 -11.05
C ILE A 59 2.54 -5.95 -11.25
N GLN A 60 3.42 -5.24 -11.94
CA GLN A 60 4.79 -5.69 -12.18
C GLN A 60 5.58 -5.83 -10.87
N ALA A 61 5.42 -4.90 -9.92
CA ALA A 61 6.06 -5.00 -8.61
C ALA A 61 5.57 -6.22 -7.82
N ILE A 62 4.27 -6.46 -7.78
CA ILE A 62 3.68 -7.65 -7.11
C ILE A 62 4.20 -8.93 -7.76
N ASN A 63 4.25 -9.01 -9.08
CA ASN A 63 4.77 -10.17 -9.81
C ASN A 63 6.27 -10.36 -9.57
N HIS A 64 7.05 -9.28 -9.54
CA HIS A 64 8.47 -9.31 -9.22
C HIS A 64 8.71 -9.88 -7.81
N LEU A 65 8.02 -9.34 -6.79
CA LEU A 65 8.09 -9.84 -5.42
C LEU A 65 7.71 -11.32 -5.29
N LYS A 66 6.79 -11.77 -6.13
CA LYS A 66 6.35 -13.16 -6.18
C LYS A 66 7.36 -14.10 -6.86
N SER A 67 8.11 -13.60 -7.87
CA SER A 67 9.13 -14.38 -8.59
C SER A 67 10.36 -14.67 -7.72
N ILE A 68 10.64 -13.82 -6.74
CA ILE A 68 11.66 -14.03 -5.74
C ILE A 68 11.05 -14.98 -4.70
N GLU A 69 11.56 -16.20 -4.53
CA GLU A 69 11.02 -17.27 -3.66
C GLU A 69 10.91 -16.89 -2.16
N LEU A 70 10.87 -15.62 -1.85
CA LEU A 70 10.54 -15.09 -0.54
C LEU A 70 9.06 -15.31 -0.29
N LYS A 71 8.73 -16.17 0.69
CA LYS A 71 7.36 -16.37 1.18
C LYS A 71 6.86 -15.10 1.91
N LEU A 72 6.71 -14.02 1.16
CA LEU A 72 6.17 -12.77 1.69
C LEU A 72 4.66 -12.69 1.39
N PRO A 73 3.86 -12.19 2.33
CA PRO A 73 2.40 -12.15 2.21
C PRO A 73 1.95 -10.94 1.38
N PHE A 74 2.18 -10.99 0.07
CA PHE A 74 1.69 -10.01 -0.88
C PHE A 74 0.44 -10.50 -1.61
N PRO A 75 -0.42 -9.61 -2.11
CA PRO A 75 -1.57 -9.98 -2.93
C PRO A 75 -1.13 -10.75 -4.17
N ASN A 76 -2.00 -11.65 -4.64
CA ASN A 76 -1.82 -12.31 -5.93
C ASN A 76 -2.71 -11.67 -6.97
N ILE A 77 -2.15 -11.34 -8.14
CA ILE A 77 -2.92 -10.88 -9.29
C ILE A 77 -3.70 -12.05 -9.85
N ILE A 78 -4.99 -11.85 -10.13
CA ILE A 78 -5.86 -12.84 -10.75
C ILE A 78 -6.04 -12.45 -12.22
N GLN A 79 -5.47 -13.24 -13.10
CA GLN A 79 -5.59 -13.02 -14.54
C GLN A 79 -7.01 -13.28 -15.02
N THR A 80 -7.43 -12.55 -16.03
CA THR A 80 -8.67 -12.80 -16.75
C THR A 80 -8.64 -14.16 -17.45
N ILE A 81 -9.78 -14.65 -17.94
CA ILE A 81 -9.89 -15.85 -18.79
C ILE A 81 -8.95 -15.78 -20.01
N SER A 82 -8.72 -14.56 -20.53
CA SER A 82 -7.82 -14.33 -21.67
C SER A 82 -6.34 -14.11 -21.28
N GLY A 83 -5.97 -14.30 -20.01
CA GLY A 83 -4.60 -14.16 -19.52
C GLY A 83 -4.13 -12.72 -19.28
N LYS A 84 -5.04 -11.73 -19.30
CA LYS A 84 -4.70 -10.33 -19.00
C LYS A 84 -4.73 -10.07 -17.49
N GLU A 85 -3.84 -9.24 -17.00
CA GLU A 85 -3.74 -8.88 -15.57
C GLU A 85 -4.65 -7.70 -15.20
N PHE A 86 -5.00 -6.87 -16.18
CA PHE A 86 -6.00 -5.81 -16.05
C PHE A 86 -6.78 -5.66 -17.36
N ILE A 87 -7.91 -4.97 -17.29
CA ILE A 87 -8.76 -4.66 -18.45
C ILE A 87 -9.17 -3.20 -18.45
N HIS A 88 -9.47 -2.70 -19.65
CA HIS A 88 -10.24 -1.48 -19.83
C HIS A 88 -11.69 -1.85 -20.07
N CYS A 89 -12.62 -1.27 -19.35
CA CYS A 89 -14.04 -1.38 -19.63
C CYS A 89 -14.77 -0.07 -19.30
N LYS A 90 -15.97 0.08 -19.83
CA LYS A 90 -16.86 1.16 -19.42
C LYS A 90 -17.59 0.78 -18.16
N ASP A 91 -17.76 1.73 -17.23
CA ASP A 91 -18.59 1.57 -16.06
C ASP A 91 -20.09 1.72 -16.42
N GLU A 92 -20.96 1.61 -15.42
CA GLU A 92 -22.43 1.73 -15.58
C GLU A 92 -22.90 3.10 -16.10
N PHE A 93 -22.01 4.11 -16.09
CA PHE A 93 -22.28 5.46 -16.60
C PHE A 93 -21.60 5.73 -17.95
N GLY A 94 -20.87 4.75 -18.50
CA GLY A 94 -20.17 4.85 -19.77
C GLY A 94 -18.75 5.40 -19.69
N ASN A 95 -18.22 5.67 -18.49
CA ASN A 95 -16.86 6.16 -18.28
C ASN A 95 -15.84 5.03 -18.42
N ASN A 96 -14.68 5.32 -19.01
CA ASN A 96 -13.61 4.35 -19.13
C ASN A 96 -12.93 4.10 -17.78
N ARG A 97 -12.78 2.83 -17.42
CA ARG A 97 -12.14 2.38 -16.18
C ARG A 97 -11.06 1.34 -16.45
N LEU A 98 -9.99 1.40 -15.66
CA LEU A 98 -9.04 0.30 -15.52
C LEU A 98 -9.50 -0.59 -14.36
N LEU A 99 -9.57 -1.90 -14.61
CA LEU A 99 -9.98 -2.89 -13.63
C LEU A 99 -8.92 -3.97 -13.51
N TRP A 100 -8.65 -4.37 -12.28
CA TRP A 100 -7.82 -5.53 -11.99
C TRP A 100 -8.29 -6.24 -10.72
N LEU A 101 -7.99 -7.53 -10.62
CA LEU A 101 -8.48 -8.38 -9.56
C LEU A 101 -7.32 -8.97 -8.78
N ILE A 102 -7.39 -8.91 -7.46
CA ILE A 102 -6.39 -9.51 -6.57
C ILE A 102 -7.04 -10.50 -5.62
N LYS A 103 -6.28 -11.53 -5.23
CA LYS A 103 -6.69 -12.42 -4.14
C LYS A 103 -6.70 -11.64 -2.84
N LYS A 104 -7.80 -11.73 -2.09
CA LYS A 104 -7.89 -11.12 -0.76
C LYS A 104 -6.97 -11.87 0.20
N LEU A 105 -6.13 -11.13 0.92
CA LEU A 105 -5.30 -11.68 1.98
C LEU A 105 -6.11 -11.83 3.29
N PRO A 106 -5.78 -12.83 4.12
CA PRO A 106 -6.44 -13.02 5.42
C PRO A 106 -5.95 -11.99 6.44
N GLY A 107 -6.77 -11.75 7.46
CA GLY A 107 -6.43 -10.88 8.58
C GLY A 107 -7.25 -9.61 8.64
N GLN A 108 -6.93 -8.78 9.61
CA GLN A 108 -7.49 -7.44 9.81
C GLN A 108 -6.38 -6.40 9.77
N LYS A 109 -6.73 -5.14 9.55
CA LYS A 109 -5.75 -4.05 9.49
C LYS A 109 -5.00 -3.91 10.83
N TYR A 110 -3.71 -3.60 10.76
CA TYR A 110 -2.88 -3.41 11.97
C TYR A 110 -3.44 -2.34 12.90
N VAL A 111 -4.00 -1.25 12.36
CA VAL A 111 -4.66 -0.19 13.15
C VAL A 111 -5.81 -0.72 13.99
N GLU A 112 -6.57 -1.69 13.50
CA GLU A 112 -7.72 -2.30 14.18
C GLU A 112 -7.32 -3.42 15.17
N PHE A 113 -6.07 -3.93 15.04
CA PHE A 113 -5.60 -5.06 15.83
C PHE A 113 -5.22 -4.65 17.24
N LYS A 114 -5.97 -5.13 18.24
CA LYS A 114 -5.84 -4.71 19.64
C LYS A 114 -4.68 -5.35 20.40
N ARG A 115 -4.17 -6.50 19.95
CA ARG A 115 -3.15 -7.28 20.69
C ARG A 115 -1.76 -7.10 20.07
N LYS A 116 -1.39 -5.86 19.81
CA LYS A 116 -0.06 -5.51 19.33
C LYS A 116 1.00 -5.88 20.39
N ASN A 117 2.08 -6.50 19.96
CA ASN A 117 3.19 -6.87 20.83
C ASN A 117 4.54 -6.68 20.12
N LEU A 118 5.61 -6.72 20.90
CA LEU A 118 6.97 -6.48 20.38
C LEU A 118 7.39 -7.50 19.32
N ASN A 119 6.91 -8.77 19.41
CA ASN A 119 7.25 -9.78 18.40
C ASN A 119 6.64 -9.44 17.03
N LEU A 120 5.41 -8.89 17.04
CA LEU A 120 4.75 -8.43 15.81
C LEU A 120 5.51 -7.25 15.17
N VAL A 121 6.00 -6.31 15.98
CA VAL A 121 6.83 -5.18 15.49
C VAL A 121 8.15 -5.69 14.91
N LYS A 122 8.81 -6.63 15.59
CA LYS A 122 10.05 -7.26 15.07
C LYS A 122 9.82 -8.01 13.77
N GLU A 123 8.69 -8.71 13.67
CA GLU A 123 8.31 -9.41 12.44
C GLU A 123 8.09 -8.42 11.31
N LEU A 124 7.35 -7.32 11.57
CA LEU A 124 7.14 -6.27 10.58
C LEU A 124 8.48 -5.69 10.08
N GLY A 125 9.40 -5.35 11.00
CA GLY A 125 10.72 -4.85 10.60
C GLY A 125 11.49 -5.83 9.72
N ARG A 126 11.43 -7.15 10.00
CA ARG A 126 12.03 -8.18 9.14
C ARG A 126 11.36 -8.27 7.77
N MET A 127 10.04 -8.09 7.73
CA MET A 127 9.30 -8.11 6.46
C MET A 127 9.61 -6.90 5.60
N ILE A 128 9.71 -5.71 6.19
CA ILE A 128 10.13 -4.50 5.49
C ILE A 128 11.51 -4.71 4.87
N ALA A 129 12.48 -5.19 5.66
CA ALA A 129 13.83 -5.45 5.17
C ALA A 129 13.84 -6.42 3.99
N LYS A 130 13.06 -7.52 4.06
CA LYS A 130 12.94 -8.49 2.97
C LYS A 130 12.23 -7.91 1.73
N CYS A 131 11.22 -7.05 1.95
CA CYS A 131 10.55 -6.34 0.86
C CYS A 131 11.53 -5.41 0.14
N ASP A 132 12.31 -4.65 0.92
CA ASP A 132 13.31 -3.74 0.37
C ASP A 132 14.43 -4.49 -0.37
N ASP A 133 14.93 -5.61 0.18
CA ASP A 133 15.91 -6.46 -0.50
C ASP A 133 15.34 -6.99 -1.83
N ALA A 134 14.08 -7.40 -1.83
CA ALA A 134 13.42 -7.92 -3.03
C ALA A 134 13.17 -6.83 -4.08
N LEU A 135 12.89 -5.60 -3.67
CA LEU A 135 12.65 -4.47 -4.58
C LEU A 135 13.94 -3.80 -5.09
N GLU A 136 15.12 -4.17 -4.58
CA GLU A 136 16.40 -3.57 -4.99
C GLU A 136 16.65 -3.67 -6.51
N SER A 137 16.24 -4.79 -7.12
CA SER A 137 16.38 -5.03 -8.55
C SER A 137 15.13 -4.68 -9.38
N PHE A 138 14.09 -4.15 -8.74
CA PHE A 138 12.88 -3.77 -9.46
C PHE A 138 13.01 -2.37 -10.07
N GLU A 139 12.75 -2.27 -11.36
CA GLU A 139 12.76 -1.01 -12.11
C GLU A 139 11.44 -0.83 -12.85
N HIS A 140 10.94 0.40 -12.84
CA HIS A 140 9.80 0.82 -13.65
C HIS A 140 9.83 2.35 -13.80
N ASP A 141 9.59 2.86 -15.00
CA ASP A 141 9.68 4.31 -15.29
C ASP A 141 8.77 5.16 -14.41
N PHE A 142 7.59 4.62 -14.06
CA PHE A 142 6.59 5.31 -13.26
C PHE A 142 7.00 5.51 -11.78
N LEU A 143 8.04 4.86 -11.30
CA LEU A 143 8.61 5.11 -9.96
C LEU A 143 9.20 6.52 -9.82
N ASN A 144 9.58 7.14 -10.94
CA ASN A 144 10.19 8.48 -10.98
C ASN A 144 9.16 9.62 -11.14
N ARG A 145 7.86 9.33 -11.05
CA ARG A 145 6.82 10.35 -11.09
C ARG A 145 6.91 11.32 -9.91
N SER A 146 6.40 12.53 -10.08
CA SER A 146 6.20 13.43 -8.94
C SER A 146 5.14 12.83 -8.01
N LEU A 147 5.52 12.61 -6.75
CA LEU A 147 4.67 12.05 -5.72
C LEU A 147 4.79 12.89 -4.45
N LYS A 148 3.68 13.49 -4.00
CA LYS A 148 3.66 14.33 -2.79
C LYS A 148 4.14 13.60 -1.54
N TRP A 149 3.88 12.28 -1.46
CA TRP A 149 4.22 11.44 -0.33
C TRP A 149 5.66 10.94 -0.36
N ASN A 150 6.41 11.19 -1.45
CA ASN A 150 7.83 10.88 -1.49
C ASN A 150 8.59 11.72 -0.46
N LEU A 151 9.20 11.06 0.54
CA LEU A 151 9.85 11.75 1.66
C LEU A 151 10.98 12.69 1.23
N ILE A 152 11.66 12.43 0.12
CA ILE A 152 12.71 13.34 -0.37
C ILE A 152 12.16 14.62 -1.02
N GLU A 153 10.85 14.69 -1.25
CA GLU A 153 10.16 15.84 -1.82
C GLU A 153 9.24 16.55 -0.81
N ALA A 154 9.24 16.13 0.46
CA ALA A 154 8.32 16.63 1.49
C ALA A 154 8.43 18.12 1.81
N TYR A 155 9.43 18.84 1.24
CA TYR A 155 9.58 20.30 1.40
C TYR A 155 8.39 21.12 0.87
N TRP A 156 7.50 20.53 0.06
CA TRP A 156 6.29 21.22 -0.40
C TRP A 156 5.39 21.67 0.75
N VAL A 157 5.43 20.98 1.90
CA VAL A 157 4.67 21.31 3.12
C VAL A 157 4.96 22.73 3.59
N GLU A 158 6.19 23.22 3.40
CA GLU A 158 6.59 24.58 3.81
C GLU A 158 5.71 25.67 3.22
N LYS A 159 5.27 25.49 1.96
CA LYS A 159 4.40 26.46 1.26
C LYS A 159 3.00 26.53 1.84
N HIS A 160 2.62 25.59 2.69
CA HIS A 160 1.30 25.44 3.28
C HIS A 160 1.25 25.65 4.80
N ILE A 161 2.36 26.05 5.41
CA ILE A 161 2.47 26.29 6.87
C ILE A 161 1.43 27.31 7.35
N ASP A 162 1.11 28.29 6.53
CA ASP A 162 0.15 29.35 6.89
C ASP A 162 -1.29 28.86 7.02
N LEU A 163 -1.60 27.65 6.54
CA LEU A 163 -2.89 27.00 6.73
C LEU A 163 -3.06 26.44 8.16
N ILE A 164 -1.97 26.40 8.95
CA ILE A 164 -2.02 25.94 10.35
C ILE A 164 -2.40 27.12 11.22
N GLU A 165 -3.64 27.13 11.73
CA GLU A 165 -4.19 28.20 12.55
C GLU A 165 -3.59 28.23 13.97
N ASP A 166 -3.33 27.05 14.58
CA ASP A 166 -2.76 26.92 15.92
C ASP A 166 -1.27 27.30 15.93
N PRO A 167 -0.88 28.41 16.64
CA PRO A 167 0.51 28.87 16.65
C PRO A 167 1.48 27.83 17.22
N SER A 168 1.08 27.03 18.20
CA SER A 168 1.93 26.02 18.83
C SER A 168 2.22 24.88 17.86
N ARG A 169 1.20 24.41 17.13
CA ARG A 169 1.36 23.41 16.08
C ARG A 169 2.19 23.94 14.93
N LYS A 170 1.98 25.21 14.55
CA LYS A 170 2.76 25.86 13.50
C LYS A 170 4.25 25.85 13.82
N VAL A 171 4.63 26.21 15.05
CA VAL A 171 6.03 26.17 15.50
C VAL A 171 6.61 24.75 15.45
N ILE A 172 5.86 23.73 15.86
CA ILE A 172 6.30 22.33 15.78
C ILE A 172 6.60 21.96 14.33
N VAL A 173 5.68 22.24 13.40
CA VAL A 173 5.87 21.91 11.98
C VAL A 173 7.04 22.67 11.38
N GLN A 174 7.23 23.96 11.72
CA GLN A 174 8.38 24.72 11.27
C GLN A 174 9.71 24.11 11.74
N ASN A 175 9.79 23.67 12.98
CA ASN A 175 10.98 23.00 13.51
C ASN A 175 11.24 21.68 12.80
N ILE A 176 10.21 20.87 12.57
CA ILE A 176 10.33 19.62 11.82
C ILE A 176 10.86 19.88 10.40
N ILE A 177 10.33 20.88 9.70
CA ILE A 177 10.80 21.23 8.35
C ILE A 177 12.26 21.68 8.38
N LYS A 178 12.65 22.46 9.37
CA LYS A 178 14.04 22.88 9.53
C LYS A 178 14.98 21.67 9.70
N GLU A 179 14.63 20.75 10.59
CA GLU A 179 15.42 19.52 10.79
C GLU A 179 15.43 18.64 9.53
N TYR A 180 14.28 18.50 8.87
CA TYR A 180 14.21 17.78 7.60
C TYR A 180 15.17 18.36 6.54
N LYS A 181 15.22 19.72 6.40
CA LYS A 181 16.17 20.38 5.49
C LYS A 181 17.63 20.11 5.83
N ASN A 182 17.95 19.97 7.11
CA ASN A 182 19.31 19.67 7.57
C ASN A 182 19.73 18.24 7.21
N ILE A 183 18.81 17.27 7.26
CA ILE A 183 19.10 15.87 6.95
C ILE A 183 18.96 15.52 5.47
N LEU A 184 18.18 16.29 4.71
CA LEU A 184 17.87 15.99 3.29
C LEU A 184 19.10 15.78 2.41
N PRO A 185 20.20 16.57 2.50
CA PRO A 185 21.41 16.32 1.71
C PRO A 185 21.98 14.92 1.97
N LYS A 186 22.10 14.52 3.26
CA LYS A 186 22.60 13.20 3.65
C LYS A 186 21.66 12.07 3.23
N LEU A 187 20.36 12.33 3.26
CA LEU A 187 19.37 11.37 2.81
C LEU A 187 19.49 11.11 1.30
N ARG A 188 19.76 12.16 0.51
CA ARG A 188 20.00 12.06 -0.94
C ARG A 188 21.29 11.36 -1.34
N GLU A 189 22.24 11.23 -0.43
CA GLU A 189 23.46 10.45 -0.63
C GLU A 189 23.27 8.94 -0.37
N GLN A 190 22.14 8.54 0.21
CA GLN A 190 21.85 7.13 0.47
C GLN A 190 21.51 6.39 -0.82
N PRO A 191 21.70 5.05 -0.86
CA PRO A 191 21.29 4.25 -2.02
C PRO A 191 19.79 4.38 -2.30
N PHE A 192 19.46 4.72 -3.54
CA PHE A 192 18.10 4.78 -4.05
C PHE A 192 17.70 3.44 -4.66
N GLN A 193 16.44 3.07 -4.47
CA GLN A 193 15.82 1.90 -5.09
C GLN A 193 14.30 2.09 -5.15
N ALA A 194 13.60 1.15 -5.76
CA ALA A 194 12.17 1.04 -5.59
C ALA A 194 11.84 0.72 -4.13
N ILE A 195 10.94 1.48 -3.54
CA ILE A 195 10.39 1.21 -2.20
C ILE A 195 8.87 1.12 -2.28
N HIS A 196 8.24 0.45 -1.33
CA HIS A 196 6.78 0.41 -1.23
C HIS A 196 6.18 1.81 -1.01
N GLY A 197 6.81 2.62 -0.18
CA GLY A 197 6.49 4.03 0.03
C GLY A 197 5.31 4.31 0.96
N ASP A 198 4.50 3.29 1.33
CA ASP A 198 3.32 3.46 2.18
C ASP A 198 3.02 2.23 3.05
N ILE A 199 4.03 1.69 3.76
CA ILE A 199 3.81 0.62 4.75
C ILE A 199 3.27 1.24 6.05
N ASN A 200 2.04 1.73 5.99
CA ASN A 200 1.33 2.30 7.13
C ASN A 200 0.46 1.23 7.83
N ASP A 201 -0.15 1.57 8.95
CA ASP A 201 -0.97 0.66 9.78
C ASP A 201 -2.31 0.24 9.14
N HIS A 202 -2.78 0.92 8.09
CA HIS A 202 -3.92 0.52 7.26
C HIS A 202 -3.54 -0.46 6.15
N ASN A 203 -2.27 -0.46 5.71
CA ASN A 203 -1.75 -1.29 4.64
C ASN A 203 -1.07 -2.58 5.14
N ILE A 204 -1.00 -2.77 6.46
CA ILE A 204 -0.51 -3.98 7.08
C ILE A 204 -1.69 -4.82 7.58
N LEU A 205 -1.71 -6.11 7.23
CA LEU A 205 -2.68 -7.07 7.75
C LEU A 205 -2.05 -7.96 8.81
N VAL A 206 -2.82 -8.23 9.85
CA VAL A 206 -2.46 -9.12 10.96
C VAL A 206 -3.48 -10.24 11.06
N ALA A 207 -3.01 -11.48 11.12
CA ALA A 207 -3.81 -12.66 11.42
C ALA A 207 -3.32 -13.33 12.71
N GLY A 208 -4.05 -14.34 13.14
CA GLY A 208 -3.84 -15.05 14.39
C GLY A 208 -5.01 -14.90 15.33
N GLY A 209 -5.41 -16.01 15.94
CA GLY A 209 -6.56 -16.09 16.82
C GLY A 209 -6.24 -15.82 18.30
N LEU A 210 -7.22 -16.08 19.17
CA LEU A 210 -7.03 -15.98 20.62
C LEU A 210 -6.03 -17.01 21.16
N LYS A 211 -5.85 -18.12 20.44
CA LYS A 211 -4.96 -19.24 20.82
C LYS A 211 -3.62 -19.21 20.10
N ASP A 212 -3.52 -18.47 18.97
CA ASP A 212 -2.33 -18.44 18.12
C ASP A 212 -1.60 -17.11 18.31
N GLN A 213 -0.28 -17.15 18.15
CA GLN A 213 0.52 -15.91 18.13
C GLN A 213 0.10 -15.09 16.90
N PRO A 214 -0.09 -13.76 17.06
CA PRO A 214 -0.35 -12.90 15.93
C PRO A 214 0.85 -12.81 15.01
N TYR A 215 0.61 -12.75 13.70
CA TYR A 215 1.64 -12.61 12.67
C TYR A 215 1.18 -11.67 11.56
N ILE A 216 2.13 -11.10 10.85
CA ILE A 216 1.85 -10.26 9.66
C ILE A 216 1.38 -11.17 8.54
N SER A 217 0.15 -10.98 8.10
CA SER A 217 -0.51 -11.80 7.07
C SER A 217 -0.63 -11.11 5.72
N GLY A 218 -0.26 -9.83 5.62
CA GLY A 218 -0.31 -9.10 4.37
C GLY A 218 0.33 -7.72 4.44
N ILE A 219 0.90 -7.31 3.30
CA ILE A 219 1.24 -5.92 2.97
C ILE A 219 0.43 -5.59 1.73
N LEU A 220 -0.31 -4.49 1.78
CA LEU A 220 -1.26 -4.04 0.77
C LEU A 220 -0.81 -2.72 0.16
N ASP A 221 -1.40 -2.40 -0.98
CA ASP A 221 -1.39 -1.10 -1.63
C ASP A 221 0.00 -0.60 -2.08
N PHE A 222 0.33 -0.95 -3.30
CA PHE A 222 1.57 -0.59 -4.00
C PHE A 222 1.44 0.74 -4.77
N GLY A 223 0.39 1.55 -4.51
CA GLY A 223 0.12 2.79 -5.23
C GLY A 223 1.16 3.87 -5.03
N ASP A 224 1.76 3.95 -3.85
CA ASP A 224 2.74 4.98 -3.49
C ASP A 224 4.20 4.56 -3.69
N MET A 225 4.42 3.45 -4.39
CA MET A 225 5.78 3.06 -4.77
C MET A 225 6.51 4.19 -5.49
N CYS A 226 7.75 4.40 -5.14
CA CYS A 226 8.61 5.41 -5.75
C CYS A 226 10.08 5.01 -5.70
N HIS A 227 10.91 5.68 -6.50
CA HIS A 227 12.35 5.59 -6.43
C HIS A 227 12.85 6.54 -5.34
N CYS A 228 13.32 6.01 -4.21
CA CYS A 228 13.61 6.76 -2.99
C CYS A 228 14.72 6.05 -2.20
N PRO A 229 15.45 6.74 -1.31
CA PRO A 229 16.36 6.07 -0.39
C PRO A 229 15.65 4.98 0.42
N ARG A 230 16.22 3.78 0.44
CA ARG A 230 15.66 2.60 1.12
C ARG A 230 15.23 2.88 2.57
N VAL A 231 16.00 3.67 3.30
CA VAL A 231 15.70 4.02 4.70
C VAL A 231 14.34 4.73 4.87
N CYS A 232 13.83 5.38 3.83
CA CYS A 232 12.54 6.06 3.86
C CYS A 232 11.37 5.08 4.08
N ASN A 233 11.45 3.87 3.52
CA ASN A 233 10.42 2.85 3.70
C ASN A 233 10.30 2.42 5.16
N LEU A 234 11.42 2.17 5.82
CA LEU A 234 11.46 1.88 7.26
C LEU A 234 10.97 3.06 8.10
N ALA A 235 11.35 4.30 7.75
CA ALA A 235 10.94 5.50 8.48
C ALA A 235 9.42 5.71 8.44
N ILE A 236 8.79 5.47 7.28
CA ILE A 236 7.33 5.54 7.12
C ILE A 236 6.66 4.52 8.05
N ALA A 237 7.04 3.26 7.96
CA ALA A 237 6.44 2.20 8.78
C ALA A 237 6.65 2.44 10.29
N ALA A 238 7.84 2.88 10.68
CA ALA A 238 8.14 3.21 12.07
C ALA A 238 7.26 4.33 12.60
N ALA A 239 7.02 5.39 11.81
CA ALA A 239 6.18 6.51 12.21
C ALA A 239 4.76 6.05 12.58
N TYR A 240 4.15 5.17 11.79
CA TYR A 240 2.79 4.66 12.07
C TYR A 240 2.76 3.64 13.21
N VAL A 241 3.80 2.82 13.38
CA VAL A 241 3.85 1.84 14.47
C VAL A 241 4.01 2.51 15.84
N VAL A 242 4.72 3.64 15.92
CA VAL A 242 4.96 4.34 17.19
C VAL A 242 3.80 5.24 17.62
N LEU A 243 2.87 5.61 16.73
CA LEU A 243 1.78 6.55 17.02
C LEU A 243 0.88 6.08 18.19
N ASP A 244 0.64 4.76 18.30
CA ASP A 244 -0.25 4.19 19.31
C ASP A 244 0.50 3.44 20.42
N HIS A 245 1.81 3.68 20.58
CA HIS A 245 2.60 2.96 21.57
C HIS A 245 2.84 3.82 22.80
N ASP A 246 2.59 3.26 24.01
CA ASP A 246 2.78 3.97 25.29
C ASP A 246 4.21 4.48 25.51
N GLN A 247 5.21 3.82 24.90
CA GLN A 247 6.61 4.18 24.96
C GLN A 247 7.25 4.18 23.56
N PRO A 248 6.88 5.13 22.68
CA PRO A 248 7.30 5.11 21.28
C PRO A 248 8.83 5.13 21.11
N LEU A 249 9.56 5.82 21.96
CA LEU A 249 11.02 5.89 21.88
C LEU A 249 11.72 4.58 22.20
N SER A 250 11.11 3.67 22.96
CA SER A 250 11.69 2.35 23.26
C SER A 250 11.75 1.45 22.02
N LEU A 251 10.91 1.71 21.01
CA LEU A 251 10.89 0.97 19.75
C LEU A 251 12.02 1.38 18.79
N ILE A 252 12.55 2.59 18.95
CA ILE A 252 13.64 3.11 18.11
C ILE A 252 14.99 2.50 18.49
N HIS A 253 15.11 1.98 19.70
CA HIS A 253 16.34 1.37 20.24
C HIS A 253 16.41 -0.16 20.11
N ILE A 254 15.47 -0.75 19.36
CA ILE A 254 15.42 -2.20 19.06
C ILE A 254 16.01 -2.47 17.69
#